data_7688fc51d389db9b5b5f8bd2e86ea274
#
_entry.id   7688fc51d389db9b5b5f8bd2e86ea274
#
_cell.length_a   1.000
_cell.length_b   1.000
_cell.length_c   1.000
_cell.angle_alpha   90.00
_cell.angle_beta   90.00
_cell.angle_gamma   90.00
#
_symmetry.space_group_name_H-M   'P 1'
#
loop_
_entity.id
_entity.type
_entity.pdbx_description
1 polymer ?
#
loop_
_entity_poly.entity_id
_entity_poly.type
_entity_poly.pdbx_seq_one_letter_code
_entity_poly.pdbx_strand_id
1 'polypeptide(L)'
;DQYTGSNSEKLIISDVQLSMDGNRYRVDVSTDEYACTQTTNDETTLIVEESLPAANQIEDVIVCDDNSVGDDKDGFIASFNFEGYISEILGNDQSEDDFTVTFHLSEESSEDLNDNGISFPFSNTTANSQKIFVRVMSNKTECFNSDISFNAIVAPLPILINSNVIV
;
A
#
# COMPACT_ATOMS: atom_id res chain seq x y z
N ASP A 1 -24.29 -3.32 -20.53
CA ASP A 1 -24.85 -2.10 -19.91
C ASP A 1 -23.87 -1.59 -18.87
N GLN A 2 -23.58 -0.28 -18.89
CA GLN A 2 -22.64 0.35 -17.94
C GLN A 2 -23.14 0.30 -16.50
N TYR A 3 -24.46 0.26 -16.32
CA TYR A 3 -25.09 0.17 -15.01
C TYR A 3 -25.86 -1.16 -14.89
N THR A 4 -25.60 -1.91 -13.81
CA THR A 4 -26.35 -3.12 -13.47
C THR A 4 -26.80 -3.06 -12.02
N GLY A 5 -27.92 -3.72 -11.68
CA GLY A 5 -28.46 -3.72 -10.32
C GLY A 5 -29.20 -2.45 -9.90
N SER A 6 -29.63 -1.58 -10.86
CA SER A 6 -30.37 -0.35 -10.56
C SER A 6 -31.69 -0.57 -9.81
N ASN A 7 -32.23 -1.77 -9.83
CA ASN A 7 -33.46 -2.16 -9.11
C ASN A 7 -33.15 -3.20 -8.01
N SER A 8 -31.95 -3.18 -7.44
CA SER A 8 -31.50 -4.09 -6.38
C SER A 8 -30.78 -3.33 -5.27
N GLU A 9 -30.40 -4.03 -4.23
CA GLU A 9 -29.63 -3.47 -3.09
C GLU A 9 -28.23 -3.01 -3.48
N LYS A 10 -27.74 -3.43 -4.65
CA LYS A 10 -26.37 -3.14 -5.12
C LYS A 10 -26.39 -2.61 -6.54
N LEU A 11 -25.96 -1.38 -6.71
CA LEU A 11 -25.63 -0.80 -8.01
C LEU A 11 -24.18 -1.13 -8.37
N ILE A 12 -23.96 -1.68 -9.57
CA ILE A 12 -22.64 -1.92 -10.15
C ILE A 12 -22.49 -1.00 -11.36
N ILE A 13 -21.40 -0.26 -11.39
CA ILE A 13 -21.01 0.62 -12.48
C ILE A 13 -19.79 0.02 -13.14
N SER A 14 -19.89 -0.35 -14.42
CA SER A 14 -18.79 -0.90 -15.22
C SER A 14 -18.24 0.16 -16.17
N ASP A 15 -17.01 -0.04 -16.65
CA ASP A 15 -16.36 0.86 -17.60
C ASP A 15 -16.41 2.33 -17.16
N VAL A 16 -16.03 2.59 -15.90
CA VAL A 16 -15.99 3.93 -15.33
C VAL A 16 -15.02 4.80 -16.13
N GLN A 17 -15.49 5.97 -16.55
CA GLN A 17 -14.73 6.94 -17.33
C GLN A 17 -14.48 8.20 -16.50
N LEU A 18 -13.38 8.91 -16.76
CA LEU A 18 -13.07 10.19 -16.10
C LEU A 18 -14.21 11.22 -16.21
N SER A 19 -14.96 11.20 -17.32
CA SER A 19 -16.14 12.06 -17.50
C SER A 19 -17.29 11.80 -16.53
N MET A 20 -17.22 10.72 -15.76
CA MET A 20 -18.19 10.36 -14.73
C MET A 20 -17.80 10.90 -13.34
N ASP A 21 -16.63 11.53 -13.22
CA ASP A 21 -16.23 12.19 -11.99
C ASP A 21 -17.25 13.26 -11.56
N GLY A 22 -17.61 13.27 -10.28
CA GLY A 22 -18.61 14.14 -9.73
C GLY A 22 -20.07 13.70 -9.96
N ASN A 23 -20.33 12.59 -10.67
CA ASN A 23 -21.69 12.05 -10.80
C ASN A 23 -22.25 11.67 -9.43
N ARG A 24 -23.53 12.01 -9.22
CA ARG A 24 -24.24 11.75 -7.98
C ARG A 24 -25.26 10.63 -8.13
N TYR A 25 -25.34 9.80 -7.12
CA TYR A 25 -26.25 8.66 -7.05
C TYR A 25 -27.08 8.73 -5.78
N ARG A 26 -28.35 8.37 -5.89
CA ARG A 26 -29.27 8.28 -4.76
C ARG A 26 -30.16 7.04 -4.91
N VAL A 27 -30.83 6.66 -3.83
CA VAL A 27 -31.76 5.53 -3.82
C VAL A 27 -33.20 6.05 -3.69
N ASP A 28 -34.06 5.59 -4.58
CA ASP A 28 -35.52 5.75 -4.48
C ASP A 28 -36.09 4.37 -4.14
N VAL A 29 -36.85 4.30 -3.02
CA VAL A 29 -37.55 3.07 -2.59
C VAL A 29 -39.03 3.24 -2.83
N SER A 30 -39.64 2.29 -3.55
CA SER A 30 -41.06 2.26 -3.81
C SER A 30 -41.69 0.94 -3.36
N THR A 31 -42.99 0.96 -3.04
CA THR A 31 -43.76 -0.25 -2.77
C THR A 31 -44.67 -0.54 -3.96
N ASP A 32 -44.79 -1.80 -4.35
CA ASP A 32 -45.64 -2.23 -5.45
C ASP A 32 -47.12 -2.10 -5.13
N GLU A 33 -47.45 -2.15 -3.84
CA GLU A 33 -48.87 -2.25 -3.38
C GLU A 33 -49.58 -0.90 -3.28
N TYR A 34 -48.84 0.19 -3.01
CA TYR A 34 -49.46 1.50 -2.70
C TYR A 34 -48.94 2.68 -3.49
N ALA A 35 -48.11 2.46 -4.48
CA ALA A 35 -47.46 3.51 -5.29
C ALA A 35 -46.76 4.62 -4.45
N CYS A 36 -46.35 4.27 -3.23
CA CYS A 36 -45.61 5.18 -2.35
C CYS A 36 -44.13 5.09 -2.70
N THR A 37 -43.50 6.22 -2.97
CA THR A 37 -42.06 6.31 -3.23
C THR A 37 -41.42 7.15 -2.15
N GLN A 38 -40.32 6.70 -1.61
CA GLN A 38 -39.45 7.46 -0.72
C GLN A 38 -38.08 7.60 -1.36
N THR A 39 -37.65 8.83 -1.57
CA THR A 39 -36.31 9.17 -2.05
C THR A 39 -35.40 9.44 -0.85
N THR A 40 -34.23 8.90 -0.83
CA THR A 40 -33.22 9.27 0.18
C THR A 40 -32.78 10.72 -0.06
N ASN A 41 -32.60 11.46 1.04
CA ASN A 41 -32.00 12.81 0.93
C ASN A 41 -30.48 12.78 0.79
N ASP A 42 -29.86 11.63 1.06
CA ASP A 42 -28.43 11.44 0.95
C ASP A 42 -28.06 11.01 -0.46
N GLU A 43 -27.12 11.72 -1.04
CA GLU A 43 -26.52 11.39 -2.33
C GLU A 43 -25.07 10.99 -2.09
N THR A 44 -24.62 9.97 -2.82
CA THR A 44 -23.18 9.64 -2.89
C THR A 44 -22.60 10.19 -4.18
N THR A 45 -21.36 10.67 -4.13
CA THR A 45 -20.65 11.19 -5.31
C THR A 45 -19.62 10.17 -5.76
N LEU A 46 -19.62 9.84 -7.05
CA LEU A 46 -18.54 9.07 -7.66
C LEU A 46 -17.32 9.99 -7.83
N ILE A 47 -16.17 9.53 -7.35
CA ILE A 47 -14.88 10.18 -7.56
C ILE A 47 -14.09 9.27 -8.50
N VAL A 48 -13.56 9.85 -9.60
CA VAL A 48 -12.74 9.13 -10.57
C VAL A 48 -11.41 9.83 -10.70
N GLU A 49 -10.32 9.13 -10.40
CA GLU A 49 -8.96 9.63 -10.58
C GLU A 49 -8.45 9.33 -11.99
N GLU A 50 -7.64 10.22 -12.55
CA GLU A 50 -7.11 10.11 -13.91
C GLU A 50 -6.11 8.96 -14.05
N SER A 51 -5.38 8.67 -12.99
CA SER A 51 -4.37 7.60 -12.95
C SER A 51 -4.25 7.00 -11.55
N LEU A 52 -3.67 5.82 -11.46
CA LEU A 52 -3.25 5.25 -10.18
C LEU A 52 -2.17 6.14 -9.53
N PRO A 53 -2.06 6.12 -8.19
CA PRO A 53 -0.96 6.78 -7.50
C PRO A 53 0.39 6.36 -8.09
N ALA A 54 1.31 7.29 -8.25
CA ALA A 54 2.66 6.95 -8.64
C ALA A 54 3.36 6.22 -7.48
N ALA A 55 4.18 5.23 -7.83
CA ALA A 55 5.02 4.51 -6.89
C ALA A 55 6.41 4.38 -7.50
N ASN A 56 7.37 5.15 -6.98
CA ASN A 56 8.73 5.12 -7.49
C ASN A 56 9.50 3.95 -6.88
N GLN A 57 10.23 3.23 -7.72
CA GLN A 57 11.12 2.15 -7.26
C GLN A 57 12.26 2.74 -6.44
N ILE A 58 12.51 2.18 -5.27
CA ILE A 58 13.67 2.48 -4.44
C ILE A 58 14.74 1.38 -4.56
N GLU A 59 15.97 1.71 -4.18
CA GLU A 59 17.05 0.74 -4.06
C GLU A 59 16.80 -0.25 -2.91
N ASP A 60 17.49 -1.39 -2.94
CA ASP A 60 17.46 -2.36 -1.84
C ASP A 60 17.99 -1.72 -0.55
N VAL A 61 17.32 -1.96 0.57
CA VAL A 61 17.71 -1.44 1.87
C VAL A 61 18.68 -2.41 2.54
N ILE A 62 19.93 -1.99 2.72
CA ILE A 62 20.98 -2.82 3.26
C ILE A 62 21.35 -2.33 4.66
N VAL A 63 21.32 -3.25 5.63
CA VAL A 63 21.79 -3.03 7.00
C VAL A 63 22.82 -4.08 7.38
N CYS A 64 23.68 -3.75 8.33
CA CYS A 64 24.62 -4.75 8.87
C CYS A 64 23.90 -5.63 9.88
N ASP A 65 24.26 -6.91 9.89
CA ASP A 65 23.85 -7.86 10.93
C ASP A 65 24.32 -7.40 12.31
N ASP A 66 23.58 -7.73 13.33
CA ASP A 66 23.88 -7.37 14.72
C ASP A 66 23.42 -8.46 15.70
N ASN A 67 23.57 -8.22 16.99
CA ASN A 67 23.12 -9.15 18.02
C ASN A 67 21.71 -8.85 18.56
N SER A 68 20.89 -8.12 17.81
CA SER A 68 19.52 -7.76 18.25
C SER A 68 18.57 -8.95 18.19
N VAL A 69 18.83 -9.90 17.27
CA VAL A 69 18.14 -11.18 17.13
C VAL A 69 19.19 -12.26 16.92
N GLY A 70 19.42 -13.15 17.89
CA GLY A 70 20.39 -14.23 17.71
C GLY A 70 21.86 -13.76 17.78
N ASP A 71 22.65 -13.99 16.74
CA ASP A 71 24.06 -13.59 16.65
C ASP A 71 24.34 -12.70 15.41
N ASP A 72 25.51 -12.10 15.32
CA ASP A 72 25.90 -11.14 14.28
C ASP A 72 26.22 -11.77 12.90
N LYS A 73 25.72 -12.99 12.65
CA LYS A 73 25.93 -13.75 11.40
C LYS A 73 24.74 -14.60 11.00
N ASP A 74 23.62 -14.46 11.69
CA ASP A 74 22.43 -15.29 11.41
C ASP A 74 21.50 -14.67 10.35
N GLY A 75 21.76 -13.43 9.94
CA GLY A 75 21.00 -12.72 8.92
C GLY A 75 19.69 -12.16 9.41
N PHE A 76 19.53 -11.96 10.74
CA PHE A 76 18.33 -11.36 11.34
C PHE A 76 18.66 -10.11 12.10
N ILE A 77 17.77 -9.11 12.03
CA ILE A 77 17.79 -7.93 12.88
C ILE A 77 16.39 -7.60 13.44
N ALA A 78 16.33 -6.94 14.58
CA ALA A 78 15.07 -6.60 15.23
C ALA A 78 14.42 -5.30 14.73
N SER A 79 15.12 -4.48 13.95
CA SER A 79 14.71 -3.09 13.78
C SER A 79 14.93 -2.51 12.38
N PHE A 80 14.31 -3.12 11.34
CA PHE A 80 14.10 -2.39 10.11
C PHE A 80 13.08 -1.26 10.31
N ASN A 81 13.32 -0.13 9.66
CA ASN A 81 12.37 0.95 9.51
C ASN A 81 12.46 1.51 8.09
N PHE A 82 11.36 1.47 7.34
CA PHE A 82 11.29 1.93 5.96
C PHE A 82 10.56 3.27 5.82
N GLU A 83 10.07 3.87 6.92
CA GLU A 83 9.35 5.16 6.87
C GLU A 83 10.20 6.28 6.25
N GLY A 84 11.52 6.22 6.41
CA GLY A 84 12.45 7.18 5.81
C GLY A 84 12.48 7.18 4.27
N TYR A 85 11.92 6.18 3.61
CA TYR A 85 11.86 6.05 2.15
C TYR A 85 10.52 6.49 1.55
N ILE A 86 9.53 6.85 2.38
CA ILE A 86 8.18 7.23 1.92
C ILE A 86 8.24 8.39 0.93
N SER A 87 9.00 9.43 1.21
CA SER A 87 9.13 10.58 0.33
C SER A 87 9.78 10.25 -1.02
N GLU A 88 10.72 9.28 -1.06
CA GLU A 88 11.32 8.79 -2.29
C GLU A 88 10.31 7.97 -3.12
N ILE A 89 9.54 7.12 -2.46
CA ILE A 89 8.48 6.31 -3.07
C ILE A 89 7.39 7.21 -3.67
N LEU A 90 6.95 8.24 -2.97
CA LEU A 90 5.94 9.19 -3.43
C LEU A 90 6.48 10.13 -4.53
N GLY A 91 7.78 10.44 -4.52
CA GLY A 91 8.38 11.40 -5.43
C GLY A 91 8.00 12.84 -5.11
N ASN A 92 8.17 13.74 -6.10
CA ASN A 92 7.99 15.18 -5.88
C ASN A 92 6.55 15.67 -6.06
N ASP A 93 5.70 14.87 -6.70
CA ASP A 93 4.36 15.29 -7.13
C ASP A 93 3.25 14.77 -6.19
N GLN A 94 3.59 13.96 -5.20
CA GLN A 94 2.67 13.39 -4.23
C GLN A 94 3.10 13.73 -2.80
N SER A 95 2.11 13.94 -1.91
CA SER A 95 2.36 14.26 -0.49
C SER A 95 1.85 13.17 0.44
N GLU A 96 2.47 13.04 1.61
CA GLU A 96 2.00 12.13 2.69
C GLU A 96 0.64 12.55 3.26
N ASP A 97 0.18 13.79 3.01
CA ASP A 97 -1.16 14.22 3.40
C ASP A 97 -2.25 13.61 2.50
N ASP A 98 -1.93 13.39 1.22
CA ASP A 98 -2.86 12.90 0.20
C ASP A 98 -2.73 11.39 -0.06
N PHE A 99 -1.56 10.80 0.26
CA PHE A 99 -1.27 9.41 -0.02
C PHE A 99 -0.71 8.68 1.21
N THR A 100 -1.13 7.44 1.36
CA THR A 100 -0.63 6.52 2.39
C THR A 100 0.27 5.47 1.75
N VAL A 101 1.47 5.28 2.30
CA VAL A 101 2.41 4.22 1.90
C VAL A 101 2.44 3.16 2.97
N THR A 102 2.22 1.90 2.58
CA THR A 102 2.33 0.74 3.47
C THR A 102 3.27 -0.30 2.87
N PHE A 103 3.90 -1.08 3.75
CA PHE A 103 4.89 -2.10 3.40
C PHE A 103 4.35 -3.48 3.79
N HIS A 104 4.56 -4.50 2.94
CA HIS A 104 3.93 -5.79 3.08
C HIS A 104 4.93 -6.92 2.82
N LEU A 105 4.64 -8.13 3.34
CA LEU A 105 5.51 -9.30 3.21
C LEU A 105 5.18 -10.18 1.98
N SER A 106 4.07 -9.91 1.32
CA SER A 106 3.67 -10.61 0.09
C SER A 106 2.92 -9.66 -0.84
N GLU A 107 2.88 -10.00 -2.13
CA GLU A 107 2.09 -9.31 -3.14
C GLU A 107 0.60 -9.33 -2.80
N GLU A 108 0.07 -10.50 -2.42
CA GLU A 108 -1.31 -10.66 -2.00
C GLU A 108 -1.70 -9.73 -0.83
N SER A 109 -0.80 -9.60 0.17
CA SER A 109 -0.99 -8.67 1.30
C SER A 109 -0.98 -7.21 0.85
N SER A 110 -0.15 -6.83 -0.12
CA SER A 110 -0.12 -5.46 -0.66
C SER A 110 -1.36 -5.10 -1.48
N GLU A 111 -2.09 -6.08 -1.99
CA GLU A 111 -3.34 -5.91 -2.74
C GLU A 111 -4.60 -5.96 -1.86
N ASP A 112 -4.52 -6.53 -0.64
CA ASP A 112 -5.65 -6.60 0.29
C ASP A 112 -5.80 -5.30 1.08
N LEU A 113 -6.87 -4.54 0.82
CA LEU A 113 -7.18 -3.29 1.52
C LEU A 113 -7.45 -3.47 3.02
N ASN A 114 -7.74 -4.68 3.49
CA ASN A 114 -7.92 -4.97 4.92
C ASN A 114 -6.59 -5.26 5.63
N ASP A 115 -5.50 -5.45 4.88
CA ASP A 115 -4.16 -5.62 5.45
C ASP A 115 -3.50 -4.25 5.61
N ASN A 116 -3.15 -3.90 6.84
CA ASN A 116 -2.51 -2.63 7.17
C ASN A 116 -0.98 -2.64 6.98
N GLY A 117 -0.43 -3.77 6.51
CA GLY A 117 1.00 -3.94 6.33
C GLY A 117 1.78 -4.19 7.62
N ILE A 118 3.09 -4.15 7.50
CA ILE A 118 4.02 -4.34 8.62
C ILE A 118 4.10 -3.09 9.49
N SER A 119 4.25 -3.31 10.80
CA SER A 119 4.46 -2.23 11.77
C SER A 119 5.96 -2.04 12.06
N PHE A 120 6.39 -0.82 12.33
CA PHE A 120 7.77 -0.52 12.69
C PHE A 120 7.97 -0.32 14.21
N PRO A 121 9.13 -0.71 14.77
CA PRO A 121 10.24 -1.39 14.07
C PRO A 121 9.86 -2.82 13.63
N PHE A 122 10.38 -3.26 12.48
CA PHE A 122 10.12 -4.56 11.89
C PHE A 122 11.34 -5.49 12.04
N SER A 123 11.11 -6.74 12.46
CA SER A 123 12.13 -7.80 12.46
C SER A 123 11.92 -8.69 11.23
N ASN A 124 12.98 -8.89 10.43
CA ASN A 124 12.86 -9.78 9.27
C ASN A 124 12.54 -11.23 9.69
N THR A 125 11.74 -11.91 8.90
CA THR A 125 11.33 -13.30 9.12
C THR A 125 12.06 -14.27 8.21
N THR A 126 12.79 -13.74 7.23
CA THR A 126 13.64 -14.50 6.31
C THR A 126 15.08 -14.01 6.44
N ALA A 127 16.00 -14.91 6.71
CA ALA A 127 17.41 -14.58 6.93
C ALA A 127 18.06 -13.96 5.68
N ASN A 128 18.99 -13.05 5.89
CA ASN A 128 19.85 -12.37 4.91
C ASN A 128 19.12 -11.45 3.92
N SER A 129 17.99 -11.84 3.36
CA SER A 129 17.27 -11.03 2.39
C SER A 129 15.78 -11.34 2.43
N GLN A 130 14.98 -10.32 2.62
CA GLN A 130 13.52 -10.41 2.61
C GLN A 130 12.93 -9.42 1.63
N LYS A 131 12.10 -9.91 0.72
CA LYS A 131 11.37 -9.06 -0.21
C LYS A 131 10.24 -8.32 0.51
N ILE A 132 10.16 -7.03 0.27
CA ILE A 132 9.14 -6.13 0.80
C ILE A 132 8.36 -5.57 -0.38
N PHE A 133 7.04 -5.68 -0.32
CA PHE A 133 6.10 -5.11 -1.29
C PHE A 133 5.58 -3.80 -0.76
N VAL A 134 5.30 -2.85 -1.64
CA VAL A 134 4.87 -1.51 -1.27
C VAL A 134 3.52 -1.23 -1.88
N ARG A 135 2.61 -0.67 -1.10
CA ARG A 135 1.35 -0.10 -1.60
C ARG A 135 1.35 1.39 -1.37
N VAL A 136 1.07 2.16 -2.42
CA VAL A 136 0.77 3.59 -2.37
C VAL A 136 -0.72 3.77 -2.63
N MET A 137 -1.45 4.35 -1.70
CA MET A 137 -2.91 4.50 -1.76
C MET A 137 -3.32 5.96 -1.64
N SER A 138 -4.24 6.40 -2.49
CA SER A 138 -4.88 7.72 -2.37
C SER A 138 -5.82 7.77 -1.15
N ASN A 139 -5.62 8.75 -0.27
CA ASN A 139 -6.47 8.95 0.90
C ASN A 139 -7.88 9.45 0.53
N LYS A 140 -8.06 9.91 -0.71
CA LYS A 140 -9.34 10.43 -1.20
C LYS A 140 -10.22 9.36 -1.84
N THR A 141 -9.64 8.43 -2.60
CA THR A 141 -10.38 7.49 -3.44
C THR A 141 -10.15 6.03 -3.08
N GLU A 142 -9.15 5.74 -2.23
CA GLU A 142 -8.67 4.39 -1.92
C GLU A 142 -8.12 3.63 -3.15
N CYS A 143 -7.96 4.32 -4.31
CA CYS A 143 -7.21 3.76 -5.42
C CYS A 143 -5.75 3.57 -5.02
N PHE A 144 -5.16 2.46 -5.38
CA PHE A 144 -3.78 2.13 -4.98
C PHE A 144 -2.95 1.55 -6.12
N ASN A 145 -1.64 1.63 -5.94
CA ASN A 145 -0.61 1.01 -6.75
C ASN A 145 0.26 0.12 -5.85
N SER A 146 0.45 -1.14 -6.22
CA SER A 146 1.26 -2.13 -5.51
C SER A 146 2.34 -2.77 -6.40
N ASP A 147 2.71 -2.12 -7.50
CA ASP A 147 3.60 -2.70 -8.52
C ASP A 147 5.08 -2.73 -8.12
N ILE A 148 5.49 -2.04 -7.04
CA ILE A 148 6.88 -1.95 -6.62
C ILE A 148 7.22 -2.82 -5.41
N SER A 149 8.47 -3.25 -5.38
CA SER A 149 9.03 -4.01 -4.25
C SER A 149 10.54 -3.83 -4.21
N PHE A 150 11.15 -4.01 -3.04
CA PHE A 150 12.59 -3.98 -2.84
C PHE A 150 13.02 -5.10 -1.89
N ASN A 151 14.33 -5.32 -1.72
CA ASN A 151 14.84 -6.27 -0.75
C ASN A 151 15.37 -5.54 0.49
N ALA A 152 14.93 -6.01 1.67
CA ALA A 152 15.56 -5.70 2.94
C ALA A 152 16.69 -6.72 3.16
N ILE A 153 17.93 -6.25 3.10
CA ILE A 153 19.12 -7.10 3.12
C ILE A 153 19.86 -6.92 4.44
N VAL A 154 20.13 -8.03 5.13
CA VAL A 154 21.02 -8.08 6.29
C VAL A 154 22.38 -8.57 5.83
N ALA A 155 23.34 -7.66 5.74
CA ALA A 155 24.70 -7.96 5.33
C ALA A 155 25.54 -8.42 6.53
N PRO A 156 26.34 -9.50 6.39
CA PRO A 156 27.20 -9.95 7.47
C PRO A 156 28.26 -8.89 7.82
N LEU A 157 28.61 -8.80 9.08
CA LEU A 157 29.69 -7.92 9.51
C LEU A 157 31.03 -8.30 8.87
N PRO A 158 31.85 -7.33 8.48
CA PRO A 158 33.17 -7.61 7.91
C PRO A 158 34.08 -8.31 8.95
N ILE A 159 34.75 -9.36 8.49
CA ILE A 159 35.73 -10.07 9.33
C ILE A 159 37.00 -9.22 9.43
N LEU A 160 37.39 -8.83 10.65
CA LEU A 160 38.68 -8.21 10.90
C LEU A 160 39.74 -9.28 10.75
N ILE A 161 40.45 -9.30 9.61
CA ILE A 161 41.67 -10.07 9.47
C ILE A 161 42.77 -9.32 10.24
N ASN A 162 43.22 -9.85 11.37
CA ASN A 162 44.41 -9.34 12.06
C ASN A 162 45.60 -9.40 11.11
N SER A 163 45.84 -8.34 10.33
CA SER A 163 47.12 -8.12 9.73
C SER A 163 48.08 -7.70 10.84
N ASN A 164 49.02 -8.56 11.22
CA ASN A 164 50.15 -8.14 12.03
C ASN A 164 50.80 -6.94 11.34
N VAL A 165 50.53 -5.74 11.80
CA VAL A 165 51.32 -4.56 11.44
C VAL A 165 52.68 -4.78 12.12
N ILE A 166 53.64 -5.29 11.37
CA ILE A 166 55.05 -5.26 11.77
C ILE A 166 55.49 -3.80 11.62
N VAL A 167 55.69 -3.12 12.74
CA VAL A 167 56.28 -1.79 12.80
C VAL A 167 57.82 -1.94 12.71
#